data_2fba1fdfa4dfe5c8b4dbd54fd9c2d791
#
_entry.id   2fba1fdfa4dfe5c8b4dbd54fd9c2d791
#
_cell.length_a   1.000
_cell.length_b   1.000
_cell.length_c   1.000
_cell.angle_alpha   90.00
_cell.angle_beta   90.00
_cell.angle_gamma   90.00
#
_symmetry.space_group_name_H-M   'P 1'
#
loop_
_entity.id
_entity.type
_entity.pdbx_description
1 polymer ?
#
loop_
_entity_poly.entity_id
_entity_poly.type
_entity_poly.pdbx_seq_one_letter_code
_entity_poly.pdbx_strand_id
1 'polypeptide(L)'
;MQTKQDGRLGTEKIGKLMLELALPSVLAQIVNVLYNIVDRIYIGRIPDVGSLALTGVGVTFPIITIISSFAGFASGGGAPLAAIALGQKNRERAERILGSSTSLLLFFSVLLMAFFFVFQTPLLYLFGASDNTIGYASTYISIYLVGTVFVELAVGLNTFISCQGHARTAMCSVLIGAVVNIGLDPVFIFVLHMGVSGAALATVLSQALSAAWVLRFLTSKKSGIRLSPRTMKPDFAILGSVMALGISPFIMSATESAITIVMNHGLQTYGGDLYVGSMTILQSVLQLIFVPVNGFTNGVQPIISYNFGAGQFDRVRQTIRRMIAITFTAAFVYVVFAMLRPALFAGLFTTDPKLIAIVVKVLPVYIAGMAIFGLQSGVQSSFLGLGQAKISLFIALLRKVILLIPLALILPHFFGVMGVYYAEPIADVCSVVTAVTLFLCNIRKILSKEALAKVTHTEA
;
A
#
# COMPACT_ATOMS: atom_id res chain seq x y z
N MET A 1 -28.32 -5.19 18.68
CA MET A 1 -27.42 -6.20 19.26
C MET A 1 -26.00 -5.87 18.80
N GLN A 2 -25.14 -5.41 19.67
CA GLN A 2 -23.70 -5.30 19.40
C GLN A 2 -23.20 -6.73 19.19
N THR A 3 -22.54 -6.98 18.06
CA THR A 3 -21.90 -8.29 17.88
C THR A 3 -20.82 -8.43 18.94
N LYS A 4 -20.69 -9.64 19.55
CA LYS A 4 -19.65 -9.95 20.56
C LYS A 4 -18.23 -9.51 20.11
N GLN A 5 -18.02 -9.28 18.82
CA GLN A 5 -16.76 -8.87 18.22
C GLN A 5 -16.48 -7.37 18.31
N ASP A 6 -17.51 -6.52 18.32
CA ASP A 6 -17.32 -5.05 18.37
C ASP A 6 -16.66 -4.58 19.69
N GLY A 7 -16.82 -5.36 20.79
CA GLY A 7 -16.17 -5.08 22.07
C GLY A 7 -14.74 -5.63 22.21
N ARG A 8 -14.32 -6.59 21.35
CA ARG A 8 -13.03 -7.29 21.49
C ARG A 8 -11.82 -6.35 21.36
N LEU A 9 -11.90 -5.38 20.41
CA LEU A 9 -10.82 -4.40 20.20
C LEU A 9 -10.51 -3.58 21.45
N GLY A 10 -11.51 -3.35 22.31
CA GLY A 10 -11.38 -2.60 23.55
C GLY A 10 -11.10 -3.44 24.79
N THR A 11 -11.30 -4.77 24.77
CA THR A 11 -11.32 -5.61 25.98
C THR A 11 -10.28 -6.73 25.99
N GLU A 12 -9.94 -7.32 24.84
CA GLU A 12 -8.98 -8.42 24.78
C GLU A 12 -7.54 -7.99 25.08
N LYS A 13 -6.70 -8.96 25.45
CA LYS A 13 -5.26 -8.75 25.67
C LYS A 13 -4.60 -8.27 24.38
N ILE A 14 -3.91 -7.13 24.43
CA ILE A 14 -3.34 -6.43 23.24
C ILE A 14 -2.43 -7.36 22.43
N GLY A 15 -1.54 -8.13 23.08
CA GLY A 15 -0.62 -9.02 22.35
C GLY A 15 -1.34 -10.11 21.53
N LYS A 16 -2.40 -10.72 22.09
CA LYS A 16 -3.22 -11.69 21.39
C LYS A 16 -3.95 -11.04 20.22
N LEU A 17 -4.57 -9.88 20.47
CA LEU A 17 -5.32 -9.13 19.47
C LEU A 17 -4.43 -8.68 18.31
N MET A 18 -3.21 -8.19 18.61
CA MET A 18 -2.23 -7.83 17.57
C MET A 18 -1.91 -9.02 16.67
N LEU A 19 -1.65 -10.20 17.21
CA LEU A 19 -1.37 -11.40 16.42
C LEU A 19 -2.58 -11.83 15.59
N GLU A 20 -3.78 -11.83 16.17
CA GLU A 20 -5.00 -12.24 15.48
C GLU A 20 -5.38 -11.33 14.32
N LEU A 21 -5.03 -10.04 14.37
CA LEU A 21 -5.32 -9.08 13.31
C LEU A 21 -4.14 -8.90 12.34
N ALA A 22 -2.92 -8.88 12.84
CA ALA A 22 -1.75 -8.65 12.00
C ALA A 22 -1.39 -9.88 11.15
N LEU A 23 -1.49 -11.11 11.68
CA LEU A 23 -1.12 -12.30 10.92
C LEU A 23 -1.95 -12.47 9.63
N PRO A 24 -3.29 -12.38 9.65
CA PRO A 24 -4.07 -12.40 8.41
C PRO A 24 -3.72 -11.25 7.46
N SER A 25 -3.44 -10.06 7.99
CA SER A 25 -3.07 -8.90 7.18
C SER A 25 -1.72 -9.09 6.47
N VAL A 26 -0.72 -9.63 7.18
CA VAL A 26 0.60 -9.98 6.61
C VAL A 26 0.45 -11.06 5.54
N LEU A 27 -0.32 -12.12 5.83
CA LEU A 27 -0.57 -13.19 4.87
C LEU A 27 -1.27 -12.67 3.60
N ALA A 28 -2.26 -11.78 3.75
CA ALA A 28 -2.92 -11.16 2.62
C ALA A 28 -1.94 -10.38 1.73
N GLN A 29 -1.01 -9.62 2.32
CA GLN A 29 0.00 -8.88 1.58
C GLN A 29 0.97 -9.81 0.84
N ILE A 30 1.42 -10.89 1.49
CA ILE A 30 2.30 -11.89 0.86
C ILE A 30 1.59 -12.55 -0.31
N VAL A 31 0.35 -12.98 -0.13
CA VAL A 31 -0.45 -13.59 -1.20
C VAL A 31 -0.66 -12.63 -2.37
N ASN A 32 -0.89 -11.35 -2.09
CA ASN A 32 -1.03 -10.31 -3.11
C ASN A 32 0.24 -10.18 -3.98
N VAL A 33 1.42 -10.23 -3.36
CA VAL A 33 2.70 -10.21 -4.10
C VAL A 33 2.87 -11.50 -4.91
N LEU A 34 2.58 -12.65 -4.32
CA LEU A 34 2.75 -13.94 -4.98
C LEU A 34 1.86 -14.09 -6.23
N TYR A 35 0.58 -13.70 -6.14
CA TYR A 35 -0.29 -13.83 -7.31
C TYR A 35 0.15 -12.89 -8.44
N ASN A 36 0.63 -11.69 -8.16
CA ASN A 36 1.19 -10.80 -9.18
C ASN A 36 2.43 -11.38 -9.87
N ILE A 37 3.24 -12.14 -9.13
CA ILE A 37 4.39 -12.84 -9.71
C ILE A 37 3.93 -13.98 -10.63
N VAL A 38 2.95 -14.76 -10.20
CA VAL A 38 2.40 -15.89 -10.96
C VAL A 38 1.75 -15.42 -12.26
N ASP A 39 0.94 -14.35 -12.21
CA ASP A 39 0.33 -13.72 -13.39
C ASP A 39 1.39 -13.33 -14.44
N ARG A 40 2.47 -12.68 -14.00
CA ARG A 40 3.59 -12.33 -14.90
C ARG A 40 4.29 -13.55 -15.50
N ILE A 41 4.42 -14.64 -14.72
CA ILE A 41 5.00 -15.90 -15.23
C ILE A 41 4.12 -16.46 -16.34
N TYR A 42 2.80 -16.45 -16.19
CA TYR A 42 1.88 -16.93 -17.22
C TYR A 42 1.94 -16.05 -18.48
N ILE A 43 1.92 -14.73 -18.34
CA ILE A 43 2.04 -13.79 -19.45
C ILE A 43 3.37 -13.97 -20.19
N GLY A 44 4.47 -14.13 -19.47
CA GLY A 44 5.79 -14.36 -20.06
C GLY A 44 5.94 -15.70 -20.79
N ARG A 45 5.04 -16.66 -20.54
CA ARG A 45 5.01 -17.98 -21.19
C ARG A 45 4.02 -18.07 -22.35
N ILE A 46 3.40 -16.98 -22.78
CA ILE A 46 2.54 -16.96 -23.97
C ILE A 46 3.40 -17.34 -25.19
N PRO A 47 3.00 -18.36 -25.97
CA PRO A 47 3.76 -18.80 -27.14
C PRO A 47 4.02 -17.64 -28.11
N ASP A 48 5.21 -17.61 -28.70
CA ASP A 48 5.71 -16.67 -29.72
C ASP A 48 5.84 -15.19 -29.29
N VAL A 49 5.04 -14.73 -28.34
CA VAL A 49 4.95 -13.30 -27.97
C VAL A 49 5.19 -13.00 -26.48
N GLY A 50 5.48 -14.01 -25.66
CA GLY A 50 5.54 -13.87 -24.20
C GLY A 50 6.45 -12.75 -23.69
N SER A 51 7.63 -12.57 -24.29
CA SER A 51 8.58 -11.51 -23.92
C SER A 51 8.00 -10.10 -24.22
N LEU A 52 7.43 -9.92 -25.43
CA LEU A 52 6.80 -8.65 -25.84
C LEU A 52 5.53 -8.36 -25.02
N ALA A 53 4.74 -9.41 -24.78
CA ALA A 53 3.54 -9.34 -23.95
C ALA A 53 3.87 -8.92 -22.51
N LEU A 54 4.87 -9.56 -21.89
CA LEU A 54 5.31 -9.24 -20.53
C LEU A 54 5.84 -7.80 -20.43
N THR A 55 6.62 -7.36 -21.43
CA THR A 55 7.11 -5.99 -21.51
C THR A 55 5.95 -5.00 -21.66
N GLY A 56 5.00 -5.29 -22.56
CA GLY A 56 3.81 -4.46 -22.77
C GLY A 56 2.95 -4.34 -21.52
N VAL A 57 2.68 -5.45 -20.83
CA VAL A 57 1.95 -5.42 -19.55
C VAL A 57 2.76 -4.68 -18.47
N GLY A 58 4.08 -4.84 -18.44
CA GLY A 58 4.95 -4.11 -17.51
C GLY A 58 4.81 -2.58 -17.62
N VAL A 59 4.65 -2.06 -18.83
CA VAL A 59 4.44 -0.62 -19.08
C VAL A 59 3.10 -0.10 -18.53
N THR A 60 2.11 -0.96 -18.31
CA THR A 60 0.81 -0.55 -17.71
C THR A 60 0.89 -0.35 -16.18
N PHE A 61 1.96 -0.81 -15.54
CA PHE A 61 2.12 -0.82 -14.08
C PHE A 61 1.94 0.55 -13.42
N PRO A 62 2.49 1.66 -13.94
CA PRO A 62 2.26 2.99 -13.37
C PRO A 62 0.78 3.37 -13.32
N ILE A 63 0.01 3.05 -14.37
CA ILE A 63 -1.44 3.32 -14.40
C ILE A 63 -2.15 2.50 -13.32
N ILE A 64 -1.86 1.21 -13.22
CA ILE A 64 -2.43 0.30 -12.21
C ILE A 64 -2.11 0.79 -10.79
N THR A 65 -0.87 1.24 -10.58
CA THR A 65 -0.42 1.78 -9.28
C THR A 65 -1.17 3.06 -8.92
N ILE A 66 -1.39 3.96 -9.88
CA ILE A 66 -2.17 5.18 -9.66
C ILE A 66 -3.61 4.82 -9.27
N ILE A 67 -4.27 3.92 -10.01
CA ILE A 67 -5.63 3.45 -9.69
C ILE A 67 -5.66 2.91 -8.24
N SER A 68 -4.77 1.99 -7.90
CA SER A 68 -4.71 1.42 -6.55
C SER A 68 -4.42 2.47 -5.46
N SER A 69 -3.69 3.53 -5.80
CA SER A 69 -3.41 4.63 -4.88
C SER A 69 -4.67 5.43 -4.54
N PHE A 70 -5.62 5.58 -5.48
CA PHE A 70 -6.91 6.22 -5.21
C PHE A 70 -7.80 5.35 -4.31
N ALA A 71 -7.76 4.02 -4.46
CA ALA A 71 -8.40 3.12 -3.49
C ALA A 71 -7.80 3.33 -2.08
N GLY A 72 -6.47 3.42 -1.99
CA GLY A 72 -5.74 3.76 -0.76
C GLY A 72 -6.06 5.15 -0.20
N PHE A 73 -6.34 6.12 -1.07
CA PHE A 73 -6.74 7.47 -0.69
C PHE A 73 -8.06 7.48 0.09
N ALA A 74 -9.10 6.88 -0.46
CA ALA A 74 -10.40 6.81 0.21
C ALA A 74 -10.38 5.92 1.46
N SER A 75 -9.70 4.78 1.38
CA SER A 75 -9.68 3.79 2.47
C SER A 75 -8.73 4.15 3.60
N GLY A 76 -7.56 4.72 3.28
CA GLY A 76 -6.53 5.10 4.24
C GLY A 76 -6.99 6.24 5.18
N GLY A 77 -7.92 7.07 4.72
CA GLY A 77 -8.59 8.05 5.58
C GLY A 77 -9.86 7.50 6.22
N GLY A 78 -10.71 6.83 5.46
CA GLY A 78 -12.02 6.39 5.91
C GLY A 78 -11.98 5.30 6.97
N ALA A 79 -11.16 4.28 6.81
CA ALA A 79 -11.13 3.15 7.76
C ALA A 79 -10.67 3.53 9.18
N PRO A 80 -9.62 4.34 9.38
CA PRO A 80 -9.25 4.82 10.73
C PRO A 80 -10.36 5.68 11.37
N LEU A 81 -10.98 6.58 10.60
CA LEU A 81 -12.08 7.42 11.10
C LEU A 81 -13.29 6.58 11.48
N ALA A 82 -13.64 5.57 10.68
CA ALA A 82 -14.72 4.64 11.02
C ALA A 82 -14.41 3.83 12.28
N ALA A 83 -13.16 3.39 12.47
CA ALA A 83 -12.72 2.69 13.68
C ALA A 83 -12.80 3.59 14.93
N ILE A 84 -12.43 4.87 14.81
CA ILE A 84 -12.56 5.86 15.88
C ILE A 84 -14.04 6.04 16.24
N ALA A 85 -14.93 6.21 15.25
CA ALA A 85 -16.37 6.34 15.47
C ALA A 85 -16.97 5.08 16.13
N LEU A 86 -16.52 3.89 15.74
CA LEU A 86 -16.89 2.63 16.41
C LEU A 86 -16.46 2.60 17.88
N GLY A 87 -15.23 3.07 18.17
CA GLY A 87 -14.72 3.19 19.53
C GLY A 87 -15.58 4.14 20.40
N GLN A 88 -16.10 5.21 19.81
CA GLN A 88 -17.04 6.14 20.43
C GLN A 88 -18.46 5.59 20.56
N LYS A 89 -18.70 4.36 20.09
CA LYS A 89 -20.04 3.75 19.99
C LYS A 89 -21.00 4.51 19.06
N ASN A 90 -20.48 5.38 18.21
CA ASN A 90 -21.25 6.12 17.20
C ASN A 90 -21.28 5.34 15.88
N ARG A 91 -22.12 4.31 15.86
CA ARG A 91 -22.28 3.45 14.70
C ARG A 91 -22.80 4.19 13.47
N GLU A 92 -23.72 5.11 13.68
CA GLU A 92 -24.33 5.89 12.58
C GLU A 92 -23.27 6.68 11.83
N ARG A 93 -22.37 7.36 12.57
CA ARG A 93 -21.24 8.07 11.98
C ARG A 93 -20.28 7.12 11.24
N ALA A 94 -19.96 5.95 11.82
CA ALA A 94 -19.12 4.96 11.15
C ALA A 94 -19.75 4.44 9.85
N GLU A 95 -21.08 4.23 9.81
CA GLU A 95 -21.80 3.84 8.60
C GLU A 95 -21.84 4.97 7.56
N ARG A 96 -21.95 6.23 7.96
CA ARG A 96 -21.85 7.39 7.05
C ARG A 96 -20.45 7.53 6.47
N ILE A 97 -19.39 7.31 7.26
CA ILE A 97 -18.00 7.33 6.77
C ILE A 97 -17.81 6.21 5.73
N LEU A 98 -18.27 4.99 6.01
CA LEU A 98 -18.23 3.88 5.07
C LEU A 98 -18.97 4.22 3.76
N GLY A 99 -20.19 4.75 3.87
CA GLY A 99 -21.02 5.12 2.72
C GLY A 99 -20.39 6.23 1.87
N SER A 100 -19.95 7.32 2.51
CA SER A 100 -19.27 8.44 1.83
C SER A 100 -17.96 7.99 1.17
N SER A 101 -17.17 7.14 1.83
CA SER A 101 -15.96 6.56 1.23
C SER A 101 -16.28 5.66 0.03
N THR A 102 -17.38 4.89 0.09
CA THR A 102 -17.85 4.09 -1.05
C THR A 102 -18.23 4.96 -2.23
N SER A 103 -18.94 6.06 -2.00
CA SER A 103 -19.31 7.02 -3.06
C SER A 103 -18.07 7.68 -3.66
N LEU A 104 -17.05 7.98 -2.84
CA LEU A 104 -15.77 8.51 -3.30
C LEU A 104 -15.01 7.51 -4.18
N LEU A 105 -14.98 6.22 -3.80
CA LEU A 105 -14.39 5.15 -4.60
C LEU A 105 -15.09 4.99 -5.95
N LEU A 106 -16.42 5.01 -5.97
CA LEU A 106 -17.19 4.95 -7.21
C LEU A 106 -16.95 6.17 -8.10
N PHE A 107 -16.87 7.37 -7.51
CA PHE A 107 -16.53 8.59 -8.23
C PHE A 107 -15.14 8.48 -8.86
N PHE A 108 -14.13 8.06 -8.10
CA PHE A 108 -12.78 7.87 -8.62
C PHE A 108 -12.72 6.77 -9.68
N SER A 109 -13.47 5.67 -9.53
CA SER A 109 -13.52 4.62 -10.55
C SER A 109 -13.95 5.17 -11.90
N VAL A 110 -15.03 5.95 -11.94
CA VAL A 110 -15.54 6.55 -13.18
C VAL A 110 -14.58 7.60 -13.72
N LEU A 111 -14.06 8.46 -12.86
CA LEU A 111 -13.11 9.52 -13.24
C LEU A 111 -11.84 8.95 -13.83
N LEU A 112 -11.23 7.97 -13.14
CA LEU A 112 -9.97 7.33 -13.58
C LEU A 112 -10.19 6.51 -14.86
N MET A 113 -11.29 5.77 -14.93
CA MET A 113 -11.66 5.04 -16.14
C MET A 113 -11.76 6.00 -17.32
N ALA A 114 -12.54 7.09 -17.21
CA ALA A 114 -12.69 8.06 -18.27
C ALA A 114 -11.36 8.74 -18.66
N PHE A 115 -10.58 9.17 -17.65
CA PHE A 115 -9.28 9.82 -17.87
C PHE A 115 -8.31 8.88 -18.60
N PHE A 116 -8.12 7.68 -18.09
CA PHE A 116 -7.16 6.75 -18.69
C PHE A 116 -7.63 6.20 -20.03
N PHE A 117 -8.94 6.03 -20.29
CA PHE A 117 -9.41 5.66 -21.62
C PHE A 117 -9.05 6.71 -22.68
N VAL A 118 -9.13 8.00 -22.33
CA VAL A 118 -8.77 9.10 -23.26
C VAL A 118 -7.25 9.20 -23.45
N PHE A 119 -6.48 9.05 -22.37
CA PHE A 119 -5.05 9.32 -22.37
C PHE A 119 -4.16 8.07 -22.37
N GLN A 120 -4.72 6.84 -22.45
CA GLN A 120 -3.94 5.61 -22.35
C GLN A 120 -2.77 5.53 -23.32
N THR A 121 -2.97 5.82 -24.59
CA THR A 121 -1.92 5.70 -25.62
C THR A 121 -0.73 6.62 -25.37
N PRO A 122 -0.91 7.96 -25.22
CA PRO A 122 0.21 8.84 -24.92
C PRO A 122 0.89 8.53 -23.59
N LEU A 123 0.14 8.09 -22.57
CA LEU A 123 0.72 7.70 -21.28
C LEU A 123 1.53 6.41 -21.39
N LEU A 124 1.06 5.41 -22.12
CA LEU A 124 1.81 4.17 -22.33
C LEU A 124 3.14 4.44 -23.05
N TYR A 125 3.16 5.30 -24.08
CA TYR A 125 4.41 5.71 -24.71
C TYR A 125 5.32 6.48 -23.74
N LEU A 126 4.76 7.38 -22.94
CA LEU A 126 5.51 8.09 -21.90
C LEU A 126 6.15 7.12 -20.86
N PHE A 127 5.46 6.02 -20.54
CA PHE A 127 5.95 5.00 -19.62
C PHE A 127 6.87 3.95 -20.26
N GLY A 128 7.18 4.10 -21.55
CA GLY A 128 8.17 3.30 -22.24
C GLY A 128 7.63 2.21 -23.17
N ALA A 129 6.37 2.30 -23.61
CA ALA A 129 5.88 1.44 -24.67
C ALA A 129 6.59 1.76 -25.98
N SER A 130 6.89 0.72 -26.76
CA SER A 130 7.34 0.82 -28.15
C SER A 130 6.23 0.41 -29.11
N ASP A 131 6.43 0.67 -30.42
CA ASP A 131 5.47 0.24 -31.45
C ASP A 131 5.21 -1.28 -31.43
N ASN A 132 6.18 -2.07 -30.97
CA ASN A 132 6.03 -3.51 -30.84
C ASN A 132 5.25 -3.94 -29.58
N THR A 133 5.22 -3.13 -28.54
CA THR A 133 4.61 -3.49 -27.23
C THR A 133 3.30 -2.75 -26.95
N ILE A 134 3.04 -1.63 -27.65
CA ILE A 134 1.85 -0.80 -27.41
C ILE A 134 0.54 -1.58 -27.61
N GLY A 135 0.48 -2.50 -28.56
CA GLY A 135 -0.69 -3.33 -28.82
C GLY A 135 -1.06 -4.22 -27.62
N TYR A 136 -0.06 -4.84 -27.00
CA TYR A 136 -0.26 -5.65 -25.79
C TYR A 136 -0.61 -4.78 -24.58
N ALA A 137 0.07 -3.67 -24.40
CA ALA A 137 -0.17 -2.72 -23.31
C ALA A 137 -1.59 -2.14 -23.38
N SER A 138 -2.03 -1.65 -24.55
CA SER A 138 -3.36 -1.07 -24.72
C SER A 138 -4.47 -2.09 -24.57
N THR A 139 -4.27 -3.32 -25.06
CA THR A 139 -5.23 -4.42 -24.89
C THR A 139 -5.42 -4.74 -23.40
N TYR A 140 -4.33 -4.92 -22.65
CA TYR A 140 -4.38 -5.23 -21.23
C TYR A 140 -5.06 -4.11 -20.45
N ILE A 141 -4.58 -2.86 -20.63
CA ILE A 141 -5.08 -1.75 -19.81
C ILE A 141 -6.53 -1.40 -20.14
N SER A 142 -6.97 -1.52 -21.39
CA SER A 142 -8.36 -1.24 -21.76
C SER A 142 -9.34 -2.18 -21.05
N ILE A 143 -9.02 -3.46 -20.95
CA ILE A 143 -9.84 -4.44 -20.20
C ILE A 143 -9.77 -4.14 -18.70
N TYR A 144 -8.57 -3.86 -18.17
CA TYR A 144 -8.37 -3.54 -16.77
C TYR A 144 -9.15 -2.28 -16.35
N LEU A 145 -9.20 -1.24 -17.21
CA LEU A 145 -9.93 0.00 -16.96
C LEU A 145 -11.44 -0.22 -16.80
N VAL A 146 -12.04 -1.12 -17.57
CA VAL A 146 -13.45 -1.52 -17.37
C VAL A 146 -13.65 -2.14 -15.98
N GLY A 147 -12.63 -2.87 -15.49
CA GLY A 147 -12.63 -3.48 -14.17
C GLY A 147 -12.27 -2.56 -13.01
N THR A 148 -11.91 -1.28 -13.26
CA THR A 148 -11.44 -0.35 -12.22
C THR A 148 -12.41 -0.23 -11.05
N VAL A 149 -13.71 -0.25 -11.30
CA VAL A 149 -14.72 -0.20 -10.24
C VAL A 149 -14.60 -1.38 -9.27
N PHE A 150 -14.30 -2.57 -9.77
CA PHE A 150 -14.13 -3.75 -8.91
C PHE A 150 -12.83 -3.67 -8.11
N VAL A 151 -11.75 -3.15 -8.70
CA VAL A 151 -10.47 -2.93 -8.02
C VAL A 151 -10.66 -1.93 -6.87
N GLU A 152 -11.27 -0.77 -7.15
CA GLU A 152 -11.54 0.28 -6.16
C GLU A 152 -12.39 -0.24 -5.00
N LEU A 153 -13.45 -1.00 -5.29
CA LEU A 153 -14.31 -1.57 -4.25
C LEU A 153 -13.63 -2.72 -3.49
N ALA A 154 -12.91 -3.61 -4.18
CA ALA A 154 -12.23 -4.73 -3.53
C ALA A 154 -11.14 -4.25 -2.60
N VAL A 155 -10.27 -3.35 -3.05
CA VAL A 155 -9.12 -2.85 -2.27
C VAL A 155 -9.58 -1.82 -1.23
N GLY A 156 -10.37 -0.84 -1.67
CA GLY A 156 -10.80 0.27 -0.82
C GLY A 156 -11.71 -0.16 0.33
N LEU A 157 -12.72 -0.99 0.08
CA LEU A 157 -13.66 -1.40 1.12
C LEU A 157 -13.14 -2.53 2.02
N ASN A 158 -12.10 -3.27 1.59
CA ASN A 158 -11.52 -4.33 2.40
C ASN A 158 -10.97 -3.83 3.73
N THR A 159 -10.43 -2.62 3.76
CA THR A 159 -9.91 -1.99 4.97
C THR A 159 -11.00 -1.71 6.01
N PHE A 160 -12.25 -1.46 5.55
CA PHE A 160 -13.41 -1.29 6.44
C PHE A 160 -13.87 -2.60 7.09
N ILE A 161 -13.54 -3.76 6.51
CA ILE A 161 -13.71 -5.06 7.17
C ILE A 161 -12.68 -5.20 8.29
N SER A 162 -11.43 -4.88 7.97
CA SER A 162 -10.31 -4.96 8.93
C SER A 162 -10.50 -4.01 10.12
N CYS A 163 -11.00 -2.79 9.89
CA CYS A 163 -11.20 -1.78 10.94
C CYS A 163 -12.24 -2.18 11.99
N GLN A 164 -13.11 -3.13 11.65
CA GLN A 164 -14.08 -3.75 12.58
C GLN A 164 -13.48 -4.92 13.38
N GLY A 165 -12.21 -5.28 13.17
CA GLY A 165 -11.57 -6.44 13.80
C GLY A 165 -11.76 -7.75 13.04
N HIS A 166 -12.30 -7.74 11.82
CA HIS A 166 -12.56 -8.92 10.99
C HIS A 166 -11.42 -9.22 9.99
N ALA A 167 -10.16 -9.16 10.44
CA ALA A 167 -8.98 -9.32 9.57
C ALA A 167 -8.96 -10.65 8.78
N ARG A 168 -9.48 -11.74 9.35
CA ARG A 168 -9.60 -13.03 8.63
C ARG A 168 -10.57 -12.94 7.45
N THR A 169 -11.69 -12.24 7.61
CA THR A 169 -12.67 -12.03 6.52
C THR A 169 -12.11 -11.14 5.44
N ALA A 170 -11.33 -10.12 5.82
CA ALA A 170 -10.61 -9.26 4.91
C ALA A 170 -9.53 -10.02 4.13
N MET A 171 -8.77 -10.89 4.79
CA MET A 171 -7.80 -11.78 4.15
C MET A 171 -8.48 -12.73 3.14
N CYS A 172 -9.66 -13.27 3.47
CA CYS A 172 -10.38 -14.17 2.56
C CYS A 172 -10.72 -13.49 1.23
N SER A 173 -11.01 -12.19 1.19
CA SER A 173 -11.26 -11.49 -0.09
C SER A 173 -10.03 -11.50 -0.99
N VAL A 174 -8.85 -11.28 -0.42
CA VAL A 174 -7.56 -11.32 -1.16
C VAL A 174 -7.26 -12.74 -1.63
N LEU A 175 -7.47 -13.74 -0.76
CA LEU A 175 -7.29 -15.15 -1.12
C LEU A 175 -8.23 -15.58 -2.26
N ILE A 176 -9.50 -15.19 -2.22
CA ILE A 176 -10.46 -15.48 -3.29
C ILE A 176 -9.96 -14.88 -4.61
N GLY A 177 -9.56 -13.61 -4.61
CA GLY A 177 -9.01 -12.95 -5.79
C GLY A 177 -7.79 -13.69 -6.33
N ALA A 178 -6.82 -14.00 -5.47
CA ALA A 178 -5.58 -14.68 -5.86
C ALA A 178 -5.83 -16.09 -6.43
N VAL A 179 -6.63 -16.91 -5.74
CA VAL A 179 -6.92 -18.29 -6.17
C VAL A 179 -7.68 -18.30 -7.49
N VAL A 180 -8.66 -17.40 -7.63
CA VAL A 180 -9.44 -17.29 -8.88
C VAL A 180 -8.57 -16.80 -10.03
N ASN A 181 -7.72 -15.79 -9.81
CA ASN A 181 -6.80 -15.29 -10.83
C ASN A 181 -5.84 -16.38 -11.29
N ILE A 182 -5.12 -17.04 -10.36
CA ILE A 182 -4.18 -18.12 -10.66
C ILE A 182 -4.86 -19.29 -11.41
N GLY A 183 -6.15 -19.56 -11.13
CA GLY A 183 -6.92 -20.60 -11.80
C GLY A 183 -7.45 -20.20 -13.17
N LEU A 184 -7.86 -18.92 -13.34
CA LEU A 184 -8.41 -18.43 -14.60
C LEU A 184 -7.34 -18.07 -15.63
N ASP A 185 -6.17 -17.58 -15.19
CA ASP A 185 -5.07 -17.21 -16.09
C ASP A 185 -4.72 -18.32 -17.08
N PRO A 186 -4.35 -19.55 -16.65
CA PRO A 186 -3.99 -20.59 -17.60
C PRO A 186 -5.16 -20.99 -18.51
N VAL A 187 -6.39 -20.92 -18.02
CA VAL A 187 -7.59 -21.24 -18.83
C VAL A 187 -7.76 -20.19 -19.94
N PHE A 188 -7.73 -18.91 -19.61
CA PHE A 188 -7.97 -17.87 -20.59
C PHE A 188 -6.76 -17.65 -21.51
N ILE A 189 -5.57 -17.72 -20.98
CA ILE A 189 -4.35 -17.48 -21.75
C ILE A 189 -4.08 -18.63 -22.70
N PHE A 190 -4.08 -19.89 -22.22
CA PHE A 190 -3.60 -21.05 -22.98
C PHE A 190 -4.72 -21.93 -23.55
N VAL A 191 -5.81 -22.19 -22.78
CA VAL A 191 -6.89 -23.07 -23.27
C VAL A 191 -7.82 -22.33 -24.23
N LEU A 192 -8.20 -21.08 -23.90
CA LEU A 192 -9.04 -20.26 -24.76
C LEU A 192 -8.24 -19.40 -25.74
N HIS A 193 -6.91 -19.50 -25.73
CA HIS A 193 -5.98 -18.78 -26.62
C HIS A 193 -6.19 -17.27 -26.67
N MET A 194 -6.66 -16.66 -25.55
CA MET A 194 -6.90 -15.22 -25.48
C MET A 194 -5.63 -14.39 -25.24
N GLY A 195 -4.50 -15.03 -24.90
CA GLY A 195 -3.24 -14.35 -24.66
C GLY A 195 -3.35 -13.25 -23.59
N VAL A 196 -2.84 -12.05 -23.88
CA VAL A 196 -2.82 -10.91 -22.94
C VAL A 196 -4.22 -10.46 -22.54
N SER A 197 -5.20 -10.51 -23.46
CA SER A 197 -6.59 -10.17 -23.11
C SER A 197 -7.19 -11.15 -22.09
N GLY A 198 -6.76 -12.42 -22.14
CA GLY A 198 -7.15 -13.43 -21.17
C GLY A 198 -6.64 -13.14 -19.77
N ALA A 199 -5.37 -12.74 -19.63
CA ALA A 199 -4.78 -12.34 -18.36
C ALA A 199 -5.50 -11.12 -17.76
N ALA A 200 -5.78 -10.09 -18.58
CA ALA A 200 -6.52 -8.92 -18.13
C ALA A 200 -7.94 -9.28 -17.66
N LEU A 201 -8.64 -10.13 -18.41
CA LEU A 201 -9.99 -10.58 -18.06
C LEU A 201 -10.00 -11.42 -16.78
N ALA A 202 -9.04 -12.32 -16.60
CA ALA A 202 -8.88 -13.11 -15.37
C ALA A 202 -8.67 -12.19 -14.15
N THR A 203 -7.83 -11.15 -14.30
CA THR A 203 -7.61 -10.16 -13.25
C THR A 203 -8.90 -9.40 -12.92
N VAL A 204 -9.65 -8.92 -13.91
CA VAL A 204 -10.92 -8.20 -13.69
C VAL A 204 -11.95 -9.09 -13.00
N LEU A 205 -12.13 -10.32 -13.45
CA LEU A 205 -13.08 -11.27 -12.85
C LEU A 205 -12.70 -11.65 -11.42
N SER A 206 -11.42 -11.85 -11.14
CA SER A 206 -10.94 -12.13 -9.78
C SER A 206 -11.18 -10.95 -8.83
N GLN A 207 -10.95 -9.71 -9.30
CA GLN A 207 -11.27 -8.50 -8.53
C GLN A 207 -12.79 -8.32 -8.35
N ALA A 208 -13.59 -8.66 -9.35
CA ALA A 208 -15.06 -8.63 -9.22
C ALA A 208 -15.56 -9.60 -8.15
N LEU A 209 -15.01 -10.81 -8.06
CA LEU A 209 -15.35 -11.78 -7.01
C LEU A 209 -14.88 -11.32 -5.63
N SER A 210 -13.68 -10.72 -5.55
CA SER A 210 -13.19 -10.10 -4.31
C SER A 210 -14.11 -8.96 -3.86
N ALA A 211 -14.51 -8.07 -4.77
CA ALA A 211 -15.45 -6.99 -4.50
C ALA A 211 -16.82 -7.53 -4.04
N ALA A 212 -17.33 -8.56 -4.71
CA ALA A 212 -18.60 -9.21 -4.33
C ALA A 212 -18.54 -9.80 -2.90
N TRP A 213 -17.42 -10.44 -2.53
CA TRP A 213 -17.19 -10.92 -1.16
C TRP A 213 -17.22 -9.79 -0.14
N VAL A 214 -16.46 -8.70 -0.41
CA VAL A 214 -16.40 -7.52 0.46
C VAL A 214 -17.79 -6.87 0.62
N LEU A 215 -18.48 -6.63 -0.49
CA LEU A 215 -19.83 -6.05 -0.48
C LEU A 215 -20.84 -6.96 0.25
N ARG A 216 -20.80 -8.28 0.01
CA ARG A 216 -21.64 -9.24 0.72
C ARG A 216 -21.44 -9.19 2.23
N PHE A 217 -20.20 -9.05 2.68
CA PHE A 217 -19.92 -8.92 4.11
C PHE A 217 -20.45 -7.59 4.66
N LEU A 218 -20.12 -6.46 4.02
CA LEU A 218 -20.49 -5.12 4.49
C LEU A 218 -22.00 -4.84 4.44
N THR A 219 -22.76 -5.53 3.59
CA THR A 219 -24.22 -5.47 3.57
C THR A 219 -24.91 -6.47 4.51
N SER A 220 -24.16 -7.45 5.04
CA SER A 220 -24.68 -8.51 5.88
C SER A 220 -24.96 -8.06 7.32
N LYS A 221 -25.77 -8.88 8.03
CA LYS A 221 -26.03 -8.70 9.47
C LYS A 221 -24.81 -8.98 10.36
N LYS A 222 -23.74 -9.56 9.80
CA LYS A 222 -22.49 -9.87 10.53
C LYS A 222 -21.55 -8.67 10.63
N SER A 223 -21.73 -7.66 9.76
CA SER A 223 -20.95 -6.44 9.80
C SER A 223 -21.42 -5.52 10.93
N GLY A 224 -20.48 -5.02 11.71
CA GLY A 224 -20.71 -4.03 12.76
C GLY A 224 -21.19 -2.69 12.19
N ILE A 225 -20.67 -2.31 11.00
CA ILE A 225 -21.11 -1.16 10.21
C ILE A 225 -21.65 -1.67 8.87
N ARG A 226 -22.81 -1.15 8.45
CA ARG A 226 -23.46 -1.64 7.24
C ARG A 226 -23.42 -0.60 6.14
N LEU A 227 -23.07 -1.07 4.96
CA LEU A 227 -23.26 -0.30 3.74
C LEU A 227 -24.74 -0.35 3.33
N SER A 228 -25.33 0.81 3.14
CA SER A 228 -26.69 0.94 2.65
C SER A 228 -26.81 2.12 1.67
N PRO A 229 -27.78 2.12 0.74
CA PRO A 229 -27.97 3.25 -0.18
C PRO A 229 -28.23 4.58 0.53
N ARG A 230 -28.79 4.54 1.75
CA ARG A 230 -29.03 5.76 2.55
C ARG A 230 -27.75 6.40 3.06
N THR A 231 -26.75 5.59 3.42
CA THR A 231 -25.45 6.07 3.93
C THR A 231 -24.48 6.49 2.80
N MET A 232 -24.76 6.09 1.56
CA MET A 232 -23.96 6.45 0.38
C MET A 232 -24.19 7.88 -0.11
N LYS A 233 -25.14 8.64 0.46
CA LYS A 233 -25.26 10.05 0.14
C LYS A 233 -23.97 10.77 0.55
N PRO A 234 -23.30 11.48 -0.38
CA PRO A 234 -22.05 12.17 -0.07
C PRO A 234 -22.27 13.20 1.03
N ASP A 235 -21.50 13.10 2.11
CA ASP A 235 -21.40 14.10 3.15
C ASP A 235 -20.05 14.80 2.98
N PHE A 236 -20.07 16.06 2.54
CA PHE A 236 -18.85 16.79 2.19
C PHE A 236 -17.93 17.04 3.41
N ALA A 237 -18.48 17.15 4.61
CA ALA A 237 -17.68 17.28 5.82
C ALA A 237 -16.90 15.99 6.13
N ILE A 238 -17.60 14.83 6.03
CA ILE A 238 -16.97 13.52 6.16
C ILE A 238 -15.94 13.30 5.06
N LEU A 239 -16.28 13.60 3.79
CA LEU A 239 -15.37 13.48 2.65
C LEU A 239 -14.11 14.32 2.84
N GLY A 240 -14.25 15.57 3.34
CA GLY A 240 -13.11 16.44 3.66
C GLY A 240 -12.16 15.79 4.66
N SER A 241 -12.68 15.21 5.73
CA SER A 241 -11.89 14.53 6.75
C SER A 241 -11.24 13.25 6.23
N VAL A 242 -11.97 12.44 5.43
CA VAL A 242 -11.47 11.24 4.78
C VAL A 242 -10.32 11.58 3.83
N MET A 243 -10.51 12.58 2.98
CA MET A 243 -9.50 13.02 2.02
C MET A 243 -8.27 13.61 2.72
N ALA A 244 -8.47 14.43 3.74
CA ALA A 244 -7.36 15.02 4.50
C ALA A 244 -6.45 13.97 5.15
N LEU A 245 -7.00 12.88 5.67
CA LEU A 245 -6.21 11.79 6.24
C LEU A 245 -5.65 10.85 5.17
N GLY A 246 -6.42 10.58 4.13
CA GLY A 246 -6.05 9.66 3.05
C GLY A 246 -4.98 10.20 2.09
N ILE A 247 -4.77 11.53 2.04
CA ILE A 247 -3.76 12.12 1.15
C ILE A 247 -2.33 11.65 1.48
N SER A 248 -2.06 11.32 2.74
CA SER A 248 -0.74 10.82 3.16
C SER A 248 -0.39 9.46 2.54
N PRO A 249 -1.18 8.38 2.70
CA PRO A 249 -0.91 7.11 2.03
C PRO A 249 -0.99 7.22 0.51
N PHE A 250 -1.85 8.09 -0.04
CA PHE A 250 -1.90 8.37 -1.47
C PHE A 250 -0.56 8.91 -2.00
N ILE A 251 0.00 9.95 -1.37
CA ILE A 251 1.29 10.51 -1.77
C ILE A 251 2.40 9.49 -1.64
N MET A 252 2.41 8.70 -0.56
CA MET A 252 3.40 7.64 -0.37
C MET A 252 3.39 6.63 -1.51
N SER A 253 2.22 6.27 -2.00
CA SER A 253 2.06 5.31 -3.09
C SER A 253 2.29 5.93 -4.47
N ALA A 254 1.69 7.09 -4.73
CA ALA A 254 1.76 7.75 -6.03
C ALA A 254 3.19 8.23 -6.38
N THR A 255 3.99 8.60 -5.38
CA THR A 255 5.38 9.05 -5.60
C THR A 255 6.38 7.94 -5.87
N GLU A 256 6.03 6.66 -5.64
CA GLU A 256 6.95 5.53 -5.90
C GLU A 256 7.44 5.48 -7.35
N SER A 257 6.53 5.65 -8.30
CA SER A 257 6.88 5.65 -9.72
C SER A 257 7.81 6.82 -10.08
N ALA A 258 7.55 8.02 -9.55
CA ALA A 258 8.39 9.19 -9.78
C ALA A 258 9.81 9.00 -9.22
N ILE A 259 9.93 8.44 -8.02
CA ILE A 259 11.21 8.11 -7.39
C ILE A 259 11.98 7.10 -8.23
N THR A 260 11.33 6.03 -8.68
CA THR A 260 11.95 5.01 -9.52
C THR A 260 12.51 5.61 -10.81
N ILE A 261 11.76 6.51 -11.46
CA ILE A 261 12.21 7.22 -12.67
C ILE A 261 13.44 8.07 -12.38
N VAL A 262 13.41 8.89 -11.32
CA VAL A 262 14.54 9.77 -10.95
C VAL A 262 15.79 8.98 -10.63
N MET A 263 15.66 7.92 -9.83
CA MET A 263 16.80 7.08 -9.44
C MET A 263 17.37 6.33 -10.65
N ASN A 264 16.53 5.72 -11.48
CA ASN A 264 16.98 5.00 -12.67
C ASN A 264 17.66 5.95 -13.67
N HIS A 265 17.13 7.17 -13.86
CA HIS A 265 17.76 8.18 -14.72
C HIS A 265 19.17 8.55 -14.19
N GLY A 266 19.30 8.77 -12.88
CA GLY A 266 20.59 9.03 -12.26
C GLY A 266 21.57 7.87 -12.44
N LEU A 267 21.12 6.63 -12.18
CA LEU A 267 21.96 5.44 -12.34
C LEU A 267 22.37 5.21 -13.79
N GLN A 268 21.46 5.43 -14.74
CA GLN A 268 21.76 5.31 -16.17
C GLN A 268 22.81 6.34 -16.61
N THR A 269 22.66 7.59 -16.15
CA THR A 269 23.56 8.70 -16.54
C THR A 269 24.96 8.53 -15.98
N TYR A 270 25.10 8.10 -14.72
CA TYR A 270 26.39 8.05 -14.01
C TYR A 270 27.00 6.64 -13.94
N GLY A 271 26.25 5.57 -14.20
CA GLY A 271 26.71 4.20 -14.01
C GLY A 271 26.40 3.22 -15.14
N GLY A 272 25.40 3.52 -15.97
CA GLY A 272 24.95 2.66 -17.06
C GLY A 272 24.06 1.49 -16.64
N ASP A 273 23.75 0.59 -17.59
CA ASP A 273 22.73 -0.45 -17.48
C ASP A 273 22.88 -1.41 -16.29
N LEU A 274 24.14 -1.76 -15.95
CA LEU A 274 24.40 -2.68 -14.84
C LEU A 274 23.97 -2.07 -13.48
N TYR A 275 24.12 -0.76 -13.32
CA TYR A 275 23.70 -0.07 -12.10
C TYR A 275 22.17 0.09 -12.04
N VAL A 276 21.50 0.29 -13.17
CA VAL A 276 20.02 0.24 -13.23
C VAL A 276 19.52 -1.17 -12.89
N GLY A 277 20.17 -2.20 -13.43
CA GLY A 277 19.86 -3.60 -13.07
C GLY A 277 20.06 -3.88 -11.58
N SER A 278 21.13 -3.34 -10.97
CA SER A 278 21.35 -3.48 -9.53
C SER A 278 20.22 -2.85 -8.70
N MET A 279 19.67 -1.70 -9.10
CA MET A 279 18.56 -1.05 -8.41
C MET A 279 17.31 -1.93 -8.37
N THR A 280 17.02 -2.66 -9.44
CA THR A 280 15.90 -3.61 -9.47
C THR A 280 16.05 -4.71 -8.41
N ILE A 281 17.27 -5.21 -8.22
CA ILE A 281 17.57 -6.19 -7.16
C ILE A 281 17.42 -5.53 -5.79
N LEU A 282 17.97 -4.33 -5.57
CA LEU A 282 17.89 -3.60 -4.31
C LEU A 282 16.44 -3.35 -3.91
N GLN A 283 15.59 -2.89 -4.84
CA GLN A 283 14.15 -2.69 -4.60
C GLN A 283 13.44 -4.00 -4.25
N SER A 284 13.80 -5.10 -4.91
CA SER A 284 13.24 -6.41 -4.59
C SER A 284 13.64 -6.88 -3.18
N VAL A 285 14.88 -6.65 -2.77
CA VAL A 285 15.36 -6.92 -1.40
C VAL A 285 14.57 -6.06 -0.39
N LEU A 286 14.32 -4.78 -0.69
CA LEU A 286 13.50 -3.92 0.18
C LEU A 286 12.06 -4.41 0.31
N GLN A 287 11.45 -4.90 -0.76
CA GLN A 287 10.06 -5.40 -0.71
C GLN A 287 9.90 -6.58 0.26
N LEU A 288 10.92 -7.41 0.44
CA LEU A 288 10.88 -8.55 1.37
C LEU A 288 10.62 -8.12 2.82
N ILE A 289 11.01 -6.91 3.21
CA ILE A 289 10.73 -6.38 4.55
C ILE A 289 9.53 -5.42 4.55
N PHE A 290 9.36 -4.62 3.50
CA PHE A 290 8.22 -3.67 3.44
C PHE A 290 6.88 -4.38 3.51
N VAL A 291 6.71 -5.49 2.80
CA VAL A 291 5.44 -6.23 2.73
C VAL A 291 5.00 -6.76 4.10
N PRO A 292 5.83 -7.50 4.87
CA PRO A 292 5.47 -7.92 6.21
C PRO A 292 5.25 -6.76 7.19
N VAL A 293 6.10 -5.73 7.17
CA VAL A 293 5.99 -4.58 8.08
C VAL A 293 4.69 -3.81 7.81
N ASN A 294 4.36 -3.54 6.54
CA ASN A 294 3.12 -2.87 6.18
C ASN A 294 1.88 -3.74 6.51
N GLY A 295 1.96 -5.04 6.24
CA GLY A 295 0.90 -5.97 6.63
C GLY A 295 0.65 -5.96 8.14
N PHE A 296 1.72 -5.94 8.93
CA PHE A 296 1.65 -5.89 10.39
C PHE A 296 1.05 -4.57 10.88
N THR A 297 1.54 -3.42 10.40
CA THR A 297 1.03 -2.11 10.82
C THR A 297 -0.42 -1.90 10.42
N ASN A 298 -0.82 -2.31 9.21
CA ASN A 298 -2.20 -2.25 8.75
C ASN A 298 -3.15 -3.12 9.60
N GLY A 299 -2.67 -4.29 10.04
CA GLY A 299 -3.44 -5.17 10.93
C GLY A 299 -3.58 -4.63 12.36
N VAL A 300 -2.58 -3.90 12.86
CA VAL A 300 -2.59 -3.32 14.22
C VAL A 300 -3.31 -1.98 14.29
N GLN A 301 -3.30 -1.19 13.22
CA GLN A 301 -3.88 0.15 13.17
C GLN A 301 -5.33 0.22 13.69
N PRO A 302 -6.24 -0.70 13.38
CA PRO A 302 -7.61 -0.70 13.92
C PRO A 302 -7.67 -0.73 15.45
N ILE A 303 -6.71 -1.40 16.13
CA ILE A 303 -6.65 -1.43 17.59
C ILE A 303 -6.37 -0.03 18.13
N ILE A 304 -5.46 0.72 17.49
CA ILE A 304 -5.12 2.10 17.87
C ILE A 304 -6.34 2.99 17.69
N SER A 305 -6.94 2.98 16.49
CA SER A 305 -8.08 3.84 16.12
C SER A 305 -9.28 3.60 17.01
N TYR A 306 -9.67 2.34 17.22
CA TYR A 306 -10.81 1.98 18.07
C TYR A 306 -10.61 2.41 19.54
N ASN A 307 -9.45 2.07 20.13
CA ASN A 307 -9.18 2.40 21.54
C ASN A 307 -8.99 3.91 21.74
N PHE A 308 -8.48 4.64 20.74
CA PHE A 308 -8.44 6.10 20.76
C PHE A 308 -9.86 6.67 20.78
N GLY A 309 -10.74 6.20 19.90
CA GLY A 309 -12.15 6.58 19.88
C GLY A 309 -12.88 6.27 21.18
N ALA A 310 -12.55 5.14 21.83
CA ALA A 310 -13.10 4.73 23.11
C ALA A 310 -12.50 5.48 24.33
N GLY A 311 -11.53 6.41 24.13
CA GLY A 311 -10.85 7.11 25.20
C GLY A 311 -9.91 6.24 26.04
N GLN A 312 -9.57 5.04 25.58
CA GLN A 312 -8.70 4.08 26.29
C GLN A 312 -7.22 4.35 25.99
N PHE A 313 -6.73 5.51 26.38
CA PHE A 313 -5.39 6.01 26.00
C PHE A 313 -4.24 5.10 26.48
N ASP A 314 -4.37 4.40 27.58
CA ASP A 314 -3.33 3.47 28.04
C ASP A 314 -3.19 2.25 27.13
N ARG A 315 -4.33 1.75 26.62
CA ARG A 315 -4.31 0.68 25.62
C ARG A 315 -3.70 1.18 24.30
N VAL A 316 -3.99 2.42 23.89
CA VAL A 316 -3.37 3.03 22.72
C VAL A 316 -1.86 3.13 22.90
N ARG A 317 -1.36 3.67 24.03
CA ARG A 317 0.08 3.75 24.31
C ARG A 317 0.76 2.39 24.27
N GLN A 318 0.15 1.40 24.92
CA GLN A 318 0.69 0.04 24.95
C GLN A 318 0.74 -0.59 23.54
N THR A 319 -0.30 -0.40 22.73
CA THR A 319 -0.36 -0.91 21.35
C THR A 319 0.71 -0.26 20.50
N ILE A 320 0.82 1.07 20.51
CA ILE A 320 1.82 1.82 19.76
C ILE A 320 3.24 1.41 20.15
N ARG A 321 3.53 1.34 21.45
CA ARG A 321 4.86 0.93 21.94
C ARG A 321 5.25 -0.46 21.45
N ARG A 322 4.32 -1.43 21.52
CA ARG A 322 4.56 -2.79 21.03
C ARG A 322 4.69 -2.83 19.50
N MET A 323 3.86 -2.09 18.78
CA MET A 323 3.92 -2.02 17.33
C MET A 323 5.27 -1.47 16.87
N ILE A 324 5.72 -0.33 17.42
CA ILE A 324 7.02 0.27 17.09
C ILE A 324 8.17 -0.68 17.45
N ALA A 325 8.13 -1.35 18.60
CA ALA A 325 9.16 -2.29 19.01
C ALA A 325 9.27 -3.47 18.01
N ILE A 326 8.13 -4.05 17.62
CA ILE A 326 8.09 -5.21 16.71
C ILE A 326 8.55 -4.79 15.30
N THR A 327 8.05 -3.68 14.76
CA THR A 327 8.44 -3.19 13.43
C THR A 327 9.91 -2.80 13.37
N PHE A 328 10.42 -2.14 14.41
CA PHE A 328 11.84 -1.81 14.53
C PHE A 328 12.70 -3.06 14.58
N THR A 329 12.39 -3.99 15.48
CA THR A 329 13.18 -5.23 15.63
C THR A 329 13.19 -6.04 14.34
N ALA A 330 12.03 -6.19 13.68
CA ALA A 330 11.92 -6.93 12.43
C ALA A 330 12.76 -6.28 11.32
N ALA A 331 12.63 -4.96 11.13
CA ALA A 331 13.39 -4.23 10.13
C ALA A 331 14.90 -4.26 10.44
N PHE A 332 15.29 -4.01 11.68
CA PHE A 332 16.68 -4.01 12.11
C PHE A 332 17.35 -5.37 11.89
N VAL A 333 16.75 -6.46 12.35
CA VAL A 333 17.30 -7.82 12.19
C VAL A 333 17.43 -8.18 10.72
N TYR A 334 16.39 -7.88 9.90
CA TYR A 334 16.43 -8.14 8.47
C TYR A 334 17.56 -7.36 7.78
N VAL A 335 17.64 -6.05 8.03
CA VAL A 335 18.66 -5.19 7.40
C VAL A 335 20.08 -5.60 7.80
N VAL A 336 20.30 -5.85 9.09
CA VAL A 336 21.61 -6.33 9.58
C VAL A 336 21.98 -7.66 8.88
N PHE A 337 21.04 -8.60 8.77
CA PHE A 337 21.27 -9.86 8.06
C PHE A 337 21.59 -9.63 6.57
N ALA A 338 20.85 -8.75 5.88
CA ALA A 338 21.09 -8.43 4.48
C ALA A 338 22.43 -7.72 4.26
N MET A 339 22.83 -6.84 5.19
CA MET A 339 24.16 -6.18 5.15
C MET A 339 25.32 -7.15 5.39
N LEU A 340 25.13 -8.14 6.25
CA LEU A 340 26.16 -9.15 6.56
C LEU A 340 26.30 -10.21 5.45
N ARG A 341 25.25 -10.44 4.67
CA ARG A 341 25.20 -11.47 3.62
C ARG A 341 24.68 -10.92 2.28
N PRO A 342 25.25 -9.84 1.74
CA PRO A 342 24.73 -9.20 0.53
C PRO A 342 24.83 -10.11 -0.71
N ALA A 343 25.84 -10.96 -0.78
CA ALA A 343 25.99 -11.92 -1.87
C ALA A 343 24.87 -12.96 -1.92
N LEU A 344 24.33 -13.38 -0.76
CA LEU A 344 23.20 -14.28 -0.70
C LEU A 344 21.97 -13.66 -1.33
N PHE A 345 21.67 -12.41 -0.98
CA PHE A 345 20.52 -11.68 -1.54
C PHE A 345 20.71 -11.40 -3.05
N ALA A 346 21.93 -11.00 -3.48
CA ALA A 346 22.22 -10.81 -4.89
C ALA A 346 22.01 -12.11 -5.68
N GLY A 347 22.54 -13.23 -5.18
CA GLY A 347 22.45 -14.55 -5.81
C GLY A 347 21.04 -15.13 -5.93
N LEU A 348 20.05 -14.62 -5.15
CA LEU A 348 18.64 -14.99 -5.33
C LEU A 348 18.04 -14.45 -6.63
N PHE A 349 18.57 -13.34 -7.15
CA PHE A 349 17.97 -12.62 -8.29
C PHE A 349 18.80 -12.73 -9.57
N THR A 350 20.12 -12.98 -9.49
CA THR A 350 20.98 -13.03 -10.65
C THR A 350 22.14 -14.01 -10.48
N THR A 351 22.62 -14.55 -11.60
CA THR A 351 23.84 -15.35 -11.69
C THR A 351 24.99 -14.60 -12.35
N ASP A 352 24.77 -13.36 -12.82
CA ASP A 352 25.81 -12.54 -13.45
C ASP A 352 26.82 -12.05 -12.39
N PRO A 353 28.11 -12.46 -12.47
CA PRO A 353 29.14 -12.10 -11.50
C PRO A 353 29.36 -10.58 -11.39
N LYS A 354 29.24 -9.85 -12.52
CA LYS A 354 29.45 -8.39 -12.55
C LYS A 354 28.34 -7.69 -11.79
N LEU A 355 27.08 -8.09 -12.01
CA LEU A 355 25.93 -7.53 -11.32
C LEU A 355 25.94 -7.88 -9.83
N ILE A 356 26.30 -9.13 -9.48
CA ILE A 356 26.49 -9.54 -8.07
C ILE A 356 27.55 -8.67 -7.39
N ALA A 357 28.69 -8.42 -8.02
CA ALA A 357 29.75 -7.59 -7.44
C ALA A 357 29.29 -6.15 -7.16
N ILE A 358 28.49 -5.56 -8.06
CA ILE A 358 27.88 -4.24 -7.85
C ILE A 358 26.92 -4.29 -6.67
N VAL A 359 25.98 -5.24 -6.66
CA VAL A 359 24.97 -5.36 -5.59
C VAL A 359 25.64 -5.56 -4.23
N VAL A 360 26.65 -6.43 -4.13
CA VAL A 360 27.40 -6.67 -2.88
C VAL A 360 28.04 -5.38 -2.34
N LYS A 361 28.50 -4.51 -3.23
CA LYS A 361 29.11 -3.22 -2.85
C LYS A 361 28.07 -2.19 -2.42
N VAL A 362 26.93 -2.09 -3.14
CA VAL A 362 25.98 -0.99 -2.94
C VAL A 362 24.84 -1.33 -1.98
N LEU A 363 24.47 -2.61 -1.84
CA LEU A 363 23.37 -3.04 -0.97
C LEU A 363 23.53 -2.58 0.48
N PRO A 364 24.68 -2.79 1.15
CA PRO A 364 24.84 -2.38 2.54
C PRO A 364 24.65 -0.87 2.74
N VAL A 365 25.11 -0.07 1.78
CA VAL A 365 24.96 1.38 1.81
C VAL A 365 23.52 1.79 1.60
N TYR A 366 22.88 1.25 0.56
CA TYR A 366 21.54 1.63 0.16
C TYR A 366 20.47 1.31 1.24
N ILE A 367 20.59 0.15 1.89
CA ILE A 367 19.63 -0.28 2.92
C ILE A 367 19.95 0.20 4.34
N ALA A 368 21.08 0.89 4.56
CA ALA A 368 21.53 1.27 5.92
C ALA A 368 20.46 2.05 6.69
N GLY A 369 19.82 3.03 6.05
CA GLY A 369 18.72 3.82 6.64
C GLY A 369 17.51 2.99 7.03
N MET A 370 17.27 1.89 6.31
CA MET A 370 16.15 0.99 6.55
C MET A 370 16.25 0.23 7.87
N ALA A 371 17.44 0.15 8.49
CA ALA A 371 17.61 -0.47 9.81
C ALA A 371 16.72 0.21 10.88
N ILE A 372 16.50 1.51 10.74
CA ILE A 372 15.66 2.29 11.66
C ILE A 372 14.26 2.60 11.08
N PHE A 373 14.00 2.24 9.83
CA PHE A 373 12.72 2.52 9.14
C PHE A 373 11.50 1.93 9.86
N GLY A 374 11.67 0.80 10.57
CA GLY A 374 10.61 0.22 11.39
C GLY A 374 10.03 1.20 12.42
N LEU A 375 10.84 2.15 12.92
CA LEU A 375 10.36 3.23 13.80
C LEU A 375 9.41 4.16 13.04
N GLN A 376 9.80 4.60 11.85
CA GLN A 376 8.97 5.47 11.02
C GLN A 376 7.65 4.81 10.62
N SER A 377 7.69 3.55 10.19
CA SER A 377 6.49 2.81 9.79
C SER A 377 5.48 2.71 10.94
N GLY A 378 5.97 2.37 12.15
CA GLY A 378 5.13 2.32 13.34
C GLY A 378 4.58 3.70 13.76
N VAL A 379 5.40 4.73 13.70
CA VAL A 379 4.99 6.12 14.02
C VAL A 379 3.98 6.64 13.00
N GLN A 380 4.23 6.45 11.71
CA GLN A 380 3.34 6.87 10.63
C GLN A 380 1.96 6.20 10.72
N SER A 381 1.94 4.88 10.91
CA SER A 381 0.70 4.13 11.11
C SER A 381 -0.05 4.57 12.39
N SER A 382 0.69 4.96 13.43
CA SER A 382 0.09 5.51 14.66
C SER A 382 -0.60 6.85 14.40
N PHE A 383 0.04 7.78 13.68
CA PHE A 383 -0.57 9.06 13.33
C PHE A 383 -1.82 8.89 12.47
N LEU A 384 -1.78 7.99 11.49
CA LEU A 384 -2.96 7.65 10.69
C LEU A 384 -4.09 7.08 11.57
N GLY A 385 -3.75 6.12 12.43
CA GLY A 385 -4.71 5.51 13.34
C GLY A 385 -5.30 6.47 14.37
N LEU A 386 -4.60 7.54 14.71
CA LEU A 386 -5.04 8.63 15.61
C LEU A 386 -5.73 9.78 14.88
N GLY A 387 -5.94 9.67 13.56
CA GLY A 387 -6.60 10.71 12.75
C GLY A 387 -5.76 11.98 12.57
N GLN A 388 -4.42 11.91 12.71
CA GLN A 388 -3.52 13.07 12.65
C GLN A 388 -3.07 13.35 11.21
N ALA A 389 -3.99 13.85 10.37
CA ALA A 389 -3.78 14.07 8.95
C ALA A 389 -2.57 14.95 8.62
N LYS A 390 -2.44 16.10 9.29
CA LYS A 390 -1.39 17.10 9.00
C LYS A 390 0.01 16.55 9.26
N ILE A 391 0.21 15.87 10.40
CA ILE A 391 1.52 15.32 10.78
C ILE A 391 1.86 14.14 9.86
N SER A 392 0.89 13.28 9.58
CA SER A 392 1.05 12.15 8.69
C SER A 392 1.44 12.59 7.28
N LEU A 393 0.76 13.61 6.74
CA LEU A 393 1.06 14.20 5.43
C LEU A 393 2.47 14.81 5.41
N PHE A 394 2.83 15.56 6.43
CA PHE A 394 4.16 16.17 6.51
C PHE A 394 5.28 15.11 6.47
N ILE A 395 5.16 14.03 7.23
CA ILE A 395 6.16 12.94 7.25
C ILE A 395 6.23 12.26 5.87
N ALA A 396 5.10 12.03 5.21
CA ALA A 396 5.05 11.43 3.89
C ALA A 396 5.76 12.30 2.83
N LEU A 397 5.46 13.60 2.81
CA LEU A 397 6.10 14.57 1.91
C LEU A 397 7.58 14.75 2.21
N LEU A 398 7.96 14.83 3.50
CA LEU A 398 9.34 15.02 3.93
C LEU A 398 10.24 13.94 3.35
N ARG A 399 9.89 12.67 3.56
CA ARG A 399 10.72 11.56 3.10
C ARG A 399 10.85 11.50 1.59
N LYS A 400 9.74 11.50 0.90
CA LYS A 400 9.66 11.18 -0.54
C LYS A 400 9.95 12.39 -1.43
N VAL A 401 9.30 13.50 -1.17
CA VAL A 401 9.31 14.67 -2.05
C VAL A 401 10.39 15.68 -1.64
N ILE A 402 10.51 15.97 -0.34
CA ILE A 402 11.40 17.03 0.15
C ILE A 402 12.85 16.53 0.27
N LEU A 403 13.06 15.27 0.66
CA LEU A 403 14.40 14.73 0.87
C LEU A 403 14.85 13.85 -0.29
N LEU A 404 14.15 12.74 -0.57
CA LEU A 404 14.66 11.71 -1.47
C LEU A 404 14.83 12.20 -2.90
N ILE A 405 13.84 12.83 -3.49
CA ILE A 405 13.93 13.32 -4.88
C ILE A 405 15.05 14.35 -5.05
N PRO A 406 15.14 15.43 -4.24
CA PRO A 406 16.24 16.39 -4.36
C PRO A 406 17.62 15.76 -4.10
N LEU A 407 17.75 14.88 -3.10
CA LEU A 407 19.03 14.20 -2.83
C LEU A 407 19.44 13.29 -3.99
N ALA A 408 18.50 12.54 -4.59
CA ALA A 408 18.78 11.69 -5.74
C ALA A 408 19.19 12.47 -6.99
N LEU A 409 18.81 13.75 -7.11
CA LEU A 409 19.22 14.63 -8.18
C LEU A 409 20.55 15.36 -7.87
N ILE A 410 20.77 15.76 -6.63
CA ILE A 410 21.92 16.61 -6.24
C ILE A 410 23.17 15.77 -5.96
N LEU A 411 23.06 14.68 -5.16
CA LEU A 411 24.21 13.91 -4.73
C LEU A 411 25.03 13.26 -5.86
N PRO A 412 24.43 12.82 -6.99
CA PRO A 412 25.20 12.29 -8.10
C PRO A 412 26.20 13.28 -8.71
N HIS A 413 25.94 14.58 -8.63
CA HIS A 413 26.89 15.61 -9.11
C HIS A 413 28.20 15.63 -8.30
N PHE A 414 28.16 15.24 -7.02
CA PHE A 414 29.32 15.24 -6.13
C PHE A 414 29.97 13.86 -5.99
N PHE A 415 29.16 12.79 -6.02
CA PHE A 415 29.59 11.42 -5.71
C PHE A 415 29.43 10.44 -6.88
N GLY A 416 29.07 10.93 -8.08
CA GLY A 416 28.80 10.08 -9.24
C GLY A 416 27.68 9.08 -8.96
N VAL A 417 27.80 7.87 -9.49
CA VAL A 417 26.79 6.82 -9.32
C VAL A 417 26.49 6.49 -7.86
N MET A 418 27.48 6.58 -6.96
CA MET A 418 27.27 6.33 -5.54
C MET A 418 26.36 7.35 -4.87
N GLY A 419 26.31 8.58 -5.41
CA GLY A 419 25.39 9.62 -4.93
C GLY A 419 23.92 9.22 -5.02
N VAL A 420 23.53 8.45 -6.05
CA VAL A 420 22.16 7.92 -6.16
C VAL A 420 21.85 6.98 -5.00
N TYR A 421 22.76 6.08 -4.66
CA TYR A 421 22.56 5.14 -3.54
C TYR A 421 22.63 5.80 -2.17
N TYR A 422 23.38 6.90 -2.00
CA TYR A 422 23.42 7.66 -0.74
C TYR A 422 22.12 8.42 -0.46
N ALA A 423 21.35 8.75 -1.48
CA ALA A 423 20.12 9.51 -1.32
C ALA A 423 19.08 8.82 -0.40
N GLU A 424 18.91 7.50 -0.56
CA GLU A 424 17.92 6.72 0.23
C GLU A 424 18.26 6.71 1.73
N PRO A 425 19.45 6.25 2.19
CA PRO A 425 19.76 6.20 3.62
C PRO A 425 19.79 7.58 4.28
N ILE A 426 20.20 8.62 3.58
CA ILE A 426 20.16 9.99 4.12
C ILE A 426 18.72 10.46 4.31
N ALA A 427 17.86 10.26 3.30
CA ALA A 427 16.45 10.61 3.39
C ALA A 427 15.75 9.81 4.49
N ASP A 428 16.03 8.52 4.62
CA ASP A 428 15.48 7.64 5.65
C ASP A 428 15.88 8.11 7.05
N VAL A 429 17.15 8.33 7.33
CA VAL A 429 17.63 8.76 8.65
C VAL A 429 16.99 10.09 9.03
N CYS A 430 17.04 11.10 8.14
CA CYS A 430 16.45 12.41 8.40
C CYS A 430 14.93 12.31 8.65
N SER A 431 14.24 11.49 7.86
CA SER A 431 12.79 11.30 8.00
C SER A 431 12.43 10.57 9.29
N VAL A 432 13.18 9.50 9.64
CA VAL A 432 12.96 8.76 10.89
C VAL A 432 13.18 9.65 12.10
N VAL A 433 14.30 10.39 12.15
CA VAL A 433 14.60 11.33 13.26
C VAL A 433 13.47 12.35 13.40
N THR A 434 13.04 12.94 12.30
CA THR A 434 11.95 13.93 12.31
C THR A 434 10.63 13.30 12.76
N ALA A 435 10.27 12.13 12.22
CA ALA A 435 9.03 11.44 12.59
C ALA A 435 8.98 11.07 14.07
N VAL A 436 10.08 10.52 14.61
CA VAL A 436 10.19 10.16 16.02
C VAL A 436 10.13 11.40 16.91
N THR A 437 10.83 12.48 16.54
CA THR A 437 10.80 13.75 17.29
C THR A 437 9.39 14.31 17.32
N LEU A 438 8.70 14.40 16.17
CA LEU A 438 7.31 14.85 16.12
C LEU A 438 6.38 13.97 16.96
N PHE A 439 6.62 12.66 16.97
CA PHE A 439 5.85 11.74 17.79
C PHE A 439 6.04 12.00 19.27
N LEU A 440 7.26 12.06 19.74
CA LEU A 440 7.57 12.31 21.16
C LEU A 440 7.04 13.64 21.66
N CYS A 441 7.14 14.71 20.83
CA CYS A 441 6.65 16.05 21.17
C CYS A 441 5.11 16.13 21.22
N ASN A 442 4.43 15.38 20.36
CA ASN A 442 2.98 15.54 20.18
C ASN A 442 2.13 14.46 20.86
N ILE A 443 2.69 13.27 21.12
CA ILE A 443 1.89 12.11 21.56
C ILE A 443 1.10 12.37 22.85
N ARG A 444 1.65 13.12 23.80
CA ARG A 444 0.96 13.47 25.06
C ARG A 444 -0.25 14.37 24.82
N LYS A 445 -0.13 15.32 23.87
CA LYS A 445 -1.22 16.23 23.49
C LYS A 445 -2.29 15.51 22.68
N ILE A 446 -1.87 14.61 21.78
CA ILE A 446 -2.78 13.81 20.94
C ILE A 446 -3.60 12.84 21.79
N LEU A 447 -2.98 12.20 22.78
CA LEU A 447 -3.67 11.28 23.69
C LEU A 447 -4.36 12.05 24.82
N SER A 448 -5.27 12.96 24.46
CA SER A 448 -6.10 13.74 25.37
C SER A 448 -7.57 13.75 24.92
N LYS A 449 -8.48 14.01 25.87
CA LYS A 449 -9.91 14.11 25.56
C LYS A 449 -10.20 15.28 24.61
N GLU A 450 -9.44 16.38 24.71
CA GLU A 450 -9.56 17.54 23.84
C GLU A 450 -9.16 17.24 22.39
N ALA A 451 -8.09 16.47 22.18
CA ALA A 451 -7.65 16.07 20.87
C ALA A 451 -8.65 15.08 20.23
N LEU A 452 -9.22 14.17 21.02
CA LEU A 452 -10.28 13.27 20.56
C LEU A 452 -11.51 14.09 20.13
N ALA A 453 -11.92 15.09 20.89
CA ALA A 453 -13.03 15.98 20.55
C ALA A 453 -12.77 16.72 19.20
N LYS A 454 -11.54 17.18 18.95
CA LYS A 454 -11.18 17.83 17.68
C LYS A 454 -11.33 16.91 16.48
N VAL A 455 -10.89 15.66 16.57
CA VAL A 455 -11.05 14.67 15.47
C VAL A 455 -12.53 14.37 15.22
N THR A 456 -13.40 14.59 16.21
CA THR A 456 -14.84 14.32 16.11
C THR A 456 -15.67 15.54 15.74
N HIS A 457 -15.18 16.76 16.04
CA HIS A 457 -15.89 18.03 15.81
C HIS A 457 -15.37 18.84 14.62
N THR A 458 -14.37 18.36 13.86
CA THR A 458 -13.91 19.02 12.62
C THR A 458 -14.99 19.07 11.53
N GLU A 459 -16.22 18.70 11.86
CA GLU A 459 -17.37 18.52 10.98
C GLU A 459 -18.63 19.31 11.44
N ALA A 460 -18.49 20.26 12.38
CA ALA A 460 -19.57 21.16 12.75
C ALA A 460 -19.46 22.51 12.03
#